data_19aafc01ae53e349fb2e6415b8c6c1d9
#
_entry.id   19aafc01ae53e349fb2e6415b8c6c1d9
#
_cell.length_a   1.000
_cell.length_b   1.000
_cell.length_c   1.000
_cell.angle_alpha   90.00
_cell.angle_beta   90.00
_cell.angle_gamma   90.00
#
_symmetry.space_group_name_H-M   'P 1'
#
loop_
_entity.id
_entity.type
_entity.pdbx_description
1 polymer ?
#
loop_
_entity_poly.entity_id
_entity_poly.type
_entity_poly.pdbx_seq_one_letter_code
_entity_poly.pdbx_strand_id
1 'polypeptide(L)'
;AEDSVLFIRTWGAHWLIGTTDTPWDQGLDHPAASASDIEYLLRNVNRVLNVELGVEDIDGVYAGLRPLIKGKKGATSDLSREHAVENTVPGFTTIAGGKYTTYRVMAEDAVNAAIADLQGRGLIGTVPKSNTENIPLIGAIGLAEAQNQLQANAKNFGVRPQEVDHLLKRYGSMVGELMSILKYRPELVTPIAGQGAGGAGYLRVEALYAVTHEGALHIDDIVTRRTHLSIETSDQGLEAAEEVAQIMGAELGWDGQRIKRELTHYQDRVAAERDAHTAVDDSGAMLARNRVPDIRLTRV
;
A
#
# COMPACT_ATOMS: atom_id res chain seq x y z
N ALA A 1 -17.85 -13.31 -18.33
CA ALA A 1 -17.77 -12.87 -16.93
C ALA A 1 -18.91 -11.90 -16.58
N GLU A 2 -20.18 -12.32 -16.75
CA GLU A 2 -21.35 -11.50 -16.41
C GLU A 2 -21.69 -11.50 -14.92
N ASP A 3 -20.99 -12.30 -14.09
CA ASP A 3 -21.29 -12.53 -12.67
C ASP A 3 -20.20 -12.04 -11.71
N SER A 4 -19.34 -11.09 -12.09
CA SER A 4 -18.38 -10.55 -11.14
C SER A 4 -19.01 -9.48 -10.25
N VAL A 5 -18.83 -9.61 -8.94
CA VAL A 5 -19.29 -8.65 -7.95
C VAL A 5 -18.36 -7.45 -7.96
N LEU A 6 -18.89 -6.27 -8.33
CA LEU A 6 -18.21 -5.01 -8.13
C LEU A 6 -18.52 -4.44 -6.75
N PHE A 7 -17.55 -3.77 -6.16
CA PHE A 7 -17.77 -2.94 -5.00
C PHE A 7 -17.56 -1.45 -5.34
N ILE A 8 -18.33 -0.61 -4.68
CA ILE A 8 -18.14 0.84 -4.66
C ILE A 8 -18.01 1.21 -3.19
N ARG A 9 -16.89 1.81 -2.80
CA ARG A 9 -16.60 2.16 -1.42
C ARG A 9 -16.03 3.56 -1.32
N THR A 10 -16.43 4.31 -0.31
CA THR A 10 -15.80 5.59 0.02
C THR A 10 -14.35 5.39 0.48
N TRP A 11 -13.47 6.25 0.02
CA TRP A 11 -12.05 6.29 0.35
C TRP A 11 -11.62 7.76 0.51
N GLY A 12 -11.65 8.28 1.73
CA GLY A 12 -11.45 9.70 1.95
C GLY A 12 -12.47 10.54 1.17
N ALA A 13 -12.00 11.41 0.29
CA ALA A 13 -12.82 12.21 -0.61
C ALA A 13 -13.12 11.49 -1.95
N HIS A 14 -12.59 10.28 -2.16
CA HIS A 14 -12.71 9.52 -3.40
C HIS A 14 -13.66 8.34 -3.25
N TRP A 15 -13.93 7.69 -4.38
CA TRP A 15 -14.61 6.39 -4.45
C TRP A 15 -13.64 5.33 -4.98
N LEU A 16 -13.51 4.24 -4.24
CA LEU A 16 -12.78 3.07 -4.69
C LEU A 16 -13.76 2.12 -5.39
N ILE A 17 -13.54 1.88 -6.68
CA ILE A 17 -14.36 1.01 -7.53
C ILE A 17 -13.52 -0.17 -7.98
N GLY A 18 -14.01 -1.39 -7.83
CA GLY A 18 -13.30 -2.61 -8.22
C GLY A 18 -14.15 -3.87 -8.03
N THR A 19 -13.71 -5.02 -8.47
CA THR A 19 -12.43 -5.32 -9.11
C THR A 19 -12.65 -6.02 -10.44
N THR A 20 -11.62 -6.03 -11.31
CA THR A 20 -11.46 -7.12 -12.28
C THR A 20 -10.82 -8.32 -11.57
N ASP A 21 -10.97 -9.53 -12.12
CA ASP A 21 -10.34 -10.76 -11.65
C ASP A 21 -10.07 -11.66 -12.85
N THR A 22 -8.93 -11.44 -13.49
CA THR A 22 -8.53 -12.08 -14.73
C THR A 22 -7.28 -12.95 -14.51
N PRO A 23 -7.11 -14.06 -15.26
CA PRO A 23 -5.85 -14.80 -15.24
C PRO A 23 -4.68 -13.90 -15.66
N TRP A 24 -3.56 -14.01 -14.95
CA TRP A 24 -2.36 -13.26 -15.24
C TRP A 24 -1.22 -14.23 -15.60
N ASP A 25 -0.74 -14.15 -16.83
CA ASP A 25 0.34 -14.99 -17.37
C ASP A 25 1.61 -14.21 -17.71
N GLN A 26 1.65 -12.92 -17.34
CA GLN A 26 2.77 -12.02 -17.54
C GLN A 26 3.75 -12.07 -16.35
N GLY A 27 4.77 -11.21 -16.35
CA GLY A 27 5.72 -11.08 -15.26
C GLY A 27 5.09 -10.67 -13.92
N LEU A 28 5.76 -11.01 -12.82
CA LEU A 28 5.24 -10.80 -11.47
C LEU A 28 5.65 -9.45 -10.84
N ASP A 29 6.64 -8.77 -11.42
CA ASP A 29 7.28 -7.62 -10.78
C ASP A 29 6.41 -6.37 -10.76
N HIS A 30 5.65 -6.14 -11.84
CA HIS A 30 4.87 -4.92 -12.00
C HIS A 30 3.52 -5.19 -12.69
N PRO A 31 2.58 -5.89 -12.03
CA PRO A 31 1.26 -6.08 -12.62
C PRO A 31 0.62 -4.71 -12.91
N ALA A 32 0.00 -4.58 -14.06
CA ALA A 32 -0.60 -3.35 -14.54
C ALA A 32 -2.06 -3.59 -14.96
N ALA A 33 -2.89 -2.57 -14.81
CA ALA A 33 -4.22 -2.55 -15.40
C ALA A 33 -4.12 -2.05 -16.84
N SER A 34 -4.89 -2.66 -17.73
CA SER A 34 -5.03 -2.26 -19.14
C SER A 34 -6.26 -1.38 -19.36
N ALA A 35 -6.38 -0.78 -20.54
CA ALA A 35 -7.59 -0.05 -20.93
C ALA A 35 -8.84 -0.93 -20.84
N SER A 36 -8.72 -2.22 -21.20
CA SER A 36 -9.85 -3.16 -21.11
C SER A 36 -10.36 -3.38 -19.68
N ASP A 37 -9.48 -3.37 -18.68
CA ASP A 37 -9.87 -3.43 -17.26
C ASP A 37 -10.63 -2.17 -16.84
N ILE A 38 -10.12 -1.01 -17.21
CA ILE A 38 -10.72 0.30 -16.91
C ILE A 38 -12.10 0.41 -17.56
N GLU A 39 -12.20 0.10 -18.84
CA GLU A 39 -13.46 0.10 -19.59
C GLU A 39 -14.49 -0.87 -19.00
N TYR A 40 -14.04 -2.05 -18.57
CA TYR A 40 -14.91 -3.02 -17.89
C TYR A 40 -15.50 -2.43 -16.61
N LEU A 41 -14.68 -1.80 -15.76
CA LEU A 41 -15.13 -1.19 -14.51
C LEU A 41 -16.08 -0.02 -14.77
N LEU A 42 -15.72 0.91 -15.66
CA LEU A 42 -16.55 2.06 -16.03
C LEU A 42 -17.91 1.61 -16.59
N ARG A 43 -17.92 0.69 -17.54
CA ARG A 43 -19.16 0.16 -18.11
C ARG A 43 -20.09 -0.45 -17.06
N ASN A 44 -19.54 -1.17 -16.08
CA ASN A 44 -20.38 -1.82 -15.06
C ASN A 44 -20.83 -0.84 -13.98
N VAL A 45 -20.00 0.09 -13.55
CA VAL A 45 -20.39 1.08 -12.53
C VAL A 45 -21.42 2.06 -13.08
N ASN A 46 -21.30 2.47 -14.33
CA ASN A 46 -22.27 3.38 -14.99
C ASN A 46 -23.68 2.78 -15.17
N ARG A 47 -23.80 1.45 -15.04
CA ARG A 47 -25.13 0.79 -15.05
C ARG A 47 -25.95 1.05 -13.79
N VAL A 48 -25.29 1.43 -12.70
CA VAL A 48 -25.91 1.59 -11.36
C VAL A 48 -25.86 3.02 -10.83
N LEU A 49 -25.04 3.86 -11.43
CA LEU A 49 -24.97 5.28 -11.07
C LEU A 49 -25.99 6.12 -11.86
N ASN A 50 -26.38 7.26 -11.29
CA ASN A 50 -27.22 8.26 -11.96
C ASN A 50 -26.39 9.27 -12.75
N VAL A 51 -25.08 9.16 -12.73
CA VAL A 51 -24.11 9.97 -13.48
C VAL A 51 -23.23 9.04 -14.29
N GLU A 52 -22.77 9.48 -15.44
CA GLU A 52 -21.83 8.74 -16.26
C GLU A 52 -20.41 9.17 -15.89
N LEU A 53 -19.58 8.20 -15.52
CA LEU A 53 -18.16 8.40 -15.24
C LEU A 53 -17.34 8.07 -16.48
N GLY A 54 -16.37 8.93 -16.80
CA GLY A 54 -15.37 8.74 -17.84
C GLY A 54 -13.98 8.47 -17.29
N VAL A 55 -13.02 8.31 -18.19
CA VAL A 55 -11.60 8.14 -17.82
C VAL A 55 -11.05 9.39 -17.12
N GLU A 56 -11.59 10.56 -17.44
CA GLU A 56 -11.25 11.85 -16.84
C GLU A 56 -11.65 11.98 -15.36
N ASP A 57 -12.55 11.13 -14.88
CA ASP A 57 -12.98 11.08 -13.47
C ASP A 57 -12.09 10.15 -12.63
N ILE A 58 -11.06 9.53 -13.22
CA ILE A 58 -10.15 8.60 -12.54
C ILE A 58 -8.90 9.34 -12.07
N ASP A 59 -8.73 9.45 -10.75
CA ASP A 59 -7.51 10.00 -10.16
C ASP A 59 -6.37 8.97 -10.10
N GLY A 60 -6.68 7.70 -9.91
CA GLY A 60 -5.67 6.65 -9.83
C GLY A 60 -6.19 5.25 -10.14
N VAL A 61 -5.29 4.41 -10.60
CA VAL A 61 -5.54 3.00 -10.89
C VAL A 61 -4.43 2.17 -10.26
N TYR A 62 -4.76 1.00 -9.73
CA TYR A 62 -3.74 0.05 -9.29
C TYR A 62 -4.17 -1.38 -9.55
N ALA A 63 -3.19 -2.25 -9.77
CA ALA A 63 -3.36 -3.67 -9.97
C ALA A 63 -2.48 -4.47 -9.00
N GLY A 64 -2.88 -5.69 -8.69
CA GLY A 64 -2.12 -6.59 -7.83
C GLY A 64 -2.44 -8.04 -8.14
N LEU A 65 -1.53 -8.93 -7.78
CA LEU A 65 -1.67 -10.36 -8.00
C LEU A 65 -2.26 -11.04 -6.77
N ARG A 66 -3.20 -11.96 -6.99
CA ARG A 66 -3.69 -12.87 -5.94
C ARG A 66 -2.84 -14.13 -5.90
N PRO A 67 -2.23 -14.50 -4.77
CA PRO A 67 -1.48 -15.74 -4.62
C PRO A 67 -2.45 -16.91 -4.46
N LEU A 68 -3.06 -17.36 -5.57
CA LEU A 68 -4.00 -18.47 -5.56
C LEU A 68 -3.25 -19.79 -5.56
N ILE A 69 -3.69 -20.74 -4.71
CA ILE A 69 -3.17 -22.10 -4.71
C ILE A 69 -3.81 -22.85 -5.86
N LYS A 70 -3.00 -23.55 -6.66
CA LYS A 70 -3.46 -24.39 -7.75
C LYS A 70 -4.27 -25.56 -7.19
N GLY A 71 -5.59 -25.38 -7.16
CA GLY A 71 -6.56 -26.42 -6.73
C GLY A 71 -7.06 -27.25 -7.89
N LYS A 72 -8.09 -28.06 -7.64
CA LYS A 72 -8.80 -28.85 -8.66
C LYS A 72 -9.31 -27.92 -9.77
N LYS A 73 -9.22 -28.38 -11.03
CA LYS A 73 -9.59 -27.65 -12.26
C LYS A 73 -10.88 -26.84 -12.11
N GLY A 74 -10.82 -25.53 -12.30
CA GLY A 74 -11.94 -24.59 -12.30
C GLY A 74 -11.52 -23.21 -12.80
N ALA A 75 -12.48 -22.28 -12.98
CA ALA A 75 -12.20 -20.88 -13.28
C ALA A 75 -11.42 -20.23 -12.14
N THR A 76 -10.71 -19.13 -12.41
CA THR A 76 -9.91 -18.41 -11.41
C THR A 76 -10.74 -17.97 -10.20
N SER A 77 -12.03 -17.68 -10.41
CA SER A 77 -13.01 -17.37 -9.36
C SER A 77 -13.28 -18.53 -8.40
N ASP A 78 -13.08 -19.79 -8.85
CA ASP A 78 -13.37 -21.01 -8.09
C ASP A 78 -12.15 -21.57 -7.35
N LEU A 79 -10.97 -20.94 -7.52
CA LEU A 79 -9.77 -21.33 -6.80
C LEU A 79 -9.88 -20.95 -5.32
N SER A 80 -9.43 -21.85 -4.46
CA SER A 80 -9.46 -21.63 -3.02
C SER A 80 -8.66 -20.39 -2.63
N ARG A 81 -9.30 -19.55 -1.84
CA ARG A 81 -8.68 -18.40 -1.17
C ARG A 81 -8.22 -18.73 0.26
N GLU A 82 -8.23 -20.02 0.61
CA GLU A 82 -7.63 -20.51 1.85
C GLU A 82 -6.12 -20.54 1.70
N HIS A 83 -5.41 -20.52 2.81
CA HIS A 83 -3.99 -20.75 2.82
C HIS A 83 -3.68 -22.24 3.01
N ALA A 84 -2.51 -22.66 2.55
CA ALA A 84 -1.97 -23.98 2.83
C ALA A 84 -0.59 -23.84 3.45
N VAL A 85 -0.31 -24.69 4.45
CA VAL A 85 1.00 -24.80 5.09
C VAL A 85 1.53 -26.19 4.80
N GLU A 86 2.76 -26.28 4.30
CA GLU A 86 3.39 -27.55 3.93
C GLU A 86 4.82 -27.63 4.44
N ASN A 87 5.20 -28.82 4.89
CA ASN A 87 6.57 -29.19 5.31
C ASN A 87 7.09 -30.32 4.39
N THR A 88 7.32 -30.00 3.12
CA THR A 88 7.78 -30.97 2.12
C THR A 88 9.23 -31.39 2.31
N VAL A 89 10.03 -30.53 2.94
CA VAL A 89 11.43 -30.77 3.30
C VAL A 89 11.62 -30.54 4.78
N PRO A 90 12.26 -31.44 5.53
CA PRO A 90 12.52 -31.27 6.96
C PRO A 90 13.25 -29.95 7.25
N GLY A 91 12.72 -29.15 8.17
CA GLY A 91 13.24 -27.83 8.50
C GLY A 91 12.87 -26.71 7.54
N PHE A 92 11.98 -26.97 6.59
CA PHE A 92 11.50 -25.97 5.62
C PHE A 92 9.97 -25.96 5.60
N THR A 93 9.38 -24.93 6.21
CA THR A 93 7.94 -24.70 6.23
C THR A 93 7.57 -23.66 5.17
N THR A 94 6.64 -24.00 4.30
CA THR A 94 6.09 -23.07 3.29
C THR A 94 4.65 -22.73 3.63
N ILE A 95 4.26 -21.50 3.32
CA ILE A 95 2.87 -21.05 3.35
C ILE A 95 2.53 -20.35 2.05
N ALA A 96 1.37 -20.64 1.49
CA ALA A 96 0.88 -20.01 0.26
C ALA A 96 -0.63 -19.77 0.33
N GLY A 97 -1.14 -18.89 -0.54
CA GLY A 97 -2.55 -18.54 -0.60
C GLY A 97 -2.98 -17.60 0.54
N GLY A 98 -4.27 -17.68 0.89
CA GLY A 98 -4.85 -16.88 1.96
C GLY A 98 -5.21 -15.45 1.56
N LYS A 99 -5.53 -14.64 2.55
CA LYS A 99 -5.92 -13.23 2.42
C LYS A 99 -5.15 -12.38 3.42
N TYR A 100 -4.91 -11.12 3.07
CA TYR A 100 -4.32 -10.18 4.01
C TYR A 100 -5.10 -10.08 5.33
N THR A 101 -6.42 -10.15 5.28
CA THR A 101 -7.28 -10.08 6.47
C THR A 101 -7.18 -11.30 7.40
N THR A 102 -6.60 -12.41 6.94
CA THR A 102 -6.40 -13.64 7.73
C THR A 102 -4.94 -13.86 8.13
N TYR A 103 -4.07 -12.85 7.95
CA TYR A 103 -2.63 -12.94 8.15
C TYR A 103 -2.23 -13.50 9.53
N ARG A 104 -2.96 -13.15 10.61
CA ARG A 104 -2.67 -13.63 11.96
C ARG A 104 -2.82 -15.16 12.06
N VAL A 105 -3.94 -15.68 11.54
CA VAL A 105 -4.19 -17.14 11.53
C VAL A 105 -3.18 -17.85 10.64
N MET A 106 -2.88 -17.28 9.47
CA MET A 106 -1.85 -17.81 8.58
C MET A 106 -0.48 -17.89 9.27
N ALA A 107 -0.10 -16.85 9.99
CA ALA A 107 1.14 -16.83 10.75
C ALA A 107 1.15 -17.87 11.88
N GLU A 108 0.05 -18.00 12.61
CA GLU A 108 -0.11 -19.01 13.66
C GLU A 108 0.02 -20.43 13.11
N ASP A 109 -0.64 -20.76 12.02
CA ASP A 109 -0.58 -22.07 11.40
C ASP A 109 0.82 -22.40 10.87
N ALA A 110 1.49 -21.43 10.21
CA ALA A 110 2.85 -21.59 9.73
C ALA A 110 3.85 -21.84 10.89
N VAL A 111 3.74 -21.07 11.98
CA VAL A 111 4.59 -21.23 13.18
C VAL A 111 4.30 -22.56 13.86
N ASN A 112 3.04 -22.96 13.99
CA ASN A 112 2.68 -24.25 14.59
C ASN A 112 3.23 -25.44 13.77
N ALA A 113 3.19 -25.36 12.44
CA ALA A 113 3.77 -26.37 11.56
C ALA A 113 5.29 -26.45 11.71
N ALA A 114 5.97 -25.31 11.80
CA ALA A 114 7.41 -25.26 12.04
C ALA A 114 7.81 -25.82 13.41
N ILE A 115 7.02 -25.49 14.45
CA ILE A 115 7.22 -26.04 15.81
C ILE A 115 7.06 -27.57 15.79
N ALA A 116 6.01 -28.09 15.14
CA ALA A 116 5.79 -29.52 15.04
C ALA A 116 6.94 -30.26 14.34
N ASP A 117 7.49 -29.70 13.26
CA ASP A 117 8.68 -30.24 12.58
C ASP A 117 9.90 -30.26 13.50
N LEU A 118 10.20 -29.15 14.18
CA LEU A 118 11.35 -29.03 15.08
C LEU A 118 11.24 -29.97 16.29
N GLN A 119 10.04 -30.12 16.87
CA GLN A 119 9.77 -31.07 17.96
C GLN A 119 9.90 -32.52 17.50
N GLY A 120 9.35 -32.85 16.34
CA GLY A 120 9.47 -34.20 15.74
C GLY A 120 10.92 -34.60 15.48
N ARG A 121 11.80 -33.65 15.29
CA ARG A 121 13.26 -33.83 15.12
C ARG A 121 14.03 -33.73 16.41
N GLY A 122 13.37 -33.50 17.54
CA GLY A 122 14.02 -33.40 18.85
C GLY A 122 14.90 -32.14 19.04
N LEU A 123 14.70 -31.12 18.23
CA LEU A 123 15.50 -29.87 18.23
C LEU A 123 15.01 -28.85 19.25
N ILE A 124 13.73 -28.90 19.63
CA ILE A 124 13.13 -28.01 20.64
C ILE A 124 12.23 -28.82 21.58
N GLY A 125 12.05 -28.30 22.81
CA GLY A 125 11.09 -28.82 23.78
C GLY A 125 9.67 -28.35 23.56
N THR A 126 8.84 -28.44 24.61
CA THR A 126 7.44 -27.96 24.57
C THR A 126 7.39 -26.45 24.41
N VAL A 127 6.58 -25.99 23.46
CA VAL A 127 6.31 -24.57 23.20
C VAL A 127 4.85 -24.28 23.59
N PRO A 128 4.55 -23.16 24.29
CA PRO A 128 3.20 -22.79 24.62
C PRO A 128 2.40 -22.45 23.33
N LYS A 129 1.08 -22.55 23.42
CA LYS A 129 0.18 -22.14 22.32
C LYS A 129 0.33 -20.64 22.05
N SER A 130 0.10 -20.25 20.80
CA SER A 130 -0.02 -18.85 20.42
C SER A 130 -1.11 -18.13 21.24
N ASN A 131 -0.83 -16.91 21.63
CA ASN A 131 -1.83 -15.99 22.21
C ASN A 131 -2.02 -14.73 21.39
N THR A 132 -1.59 -14.75 20.13
CA THR A 132 -1.64 -13.57 19.23
C THR A 132 -3.04 -13.04 18.99
N GLU A 133 -4.08 -13.84 19.21
CA GLU A 133 -5.48 -13.38 19.18
C GLU A 133 -5.80 -12.35 20.27
N ASN A 134 -5.05 -12.35 21.37
CA ASN A 134 -5.22 -11.46 22.51
C ASN A 134 -4.18 -10.32 22.54
N ILE A 135 -3.30 -10.25 21.54
CA ILE A 135 -2.29 -9.19 21.43
C ILE A 135 -2.86 -8.05 20.58
N PRO A 136 -3.06 -6.87 21.17
CA PRO A 136 -3.51 -5.70 20.41
C PRO A 136 -2.52 -5.32 19.32
N LEU A 137 -3.02 -4.79 18.21
CA LEU A 137 -2.17 -4.24 17.14
C LEU A 137 -1.38 -3.03 17.65
N ILE A 138 -0.25 -2.77 16.99
CA ILE A 138 0.53 -1.55 17.21
C ILE A 138 -0.39 -0.34 17.00
N GLY A 139 -0.33 0.61 17.92
CA GLY A 139 -1.17 1.81 17.89
C GLY A 139 -2.54 1.65 18.58
N ALA A 140 -2.96 0.43 18.99
CA ALA A 140 -4.23 0.22 19.69
C ALA A 140 -4.15 0.50 21.20
N ILE A 141 -3.03 0.13 21.83
CA ILE A 141 -2.84 0.36 23.27
C ILE A 141 -2.61 1.86 23.51
N GLY A 142 -3.37 2.44 24.44
CA GLY A 142 -3.27 3.87 24.78
C GLY A 142 -3.90 4.80 23.74
N LEU A 143 -4.71 4.29 22.81
CA LEU A 143 -5.35 5.11 21.77
C LEU A 143 -6.20 6.25 22.34
N ALA A 144 -7.03 5.98 23.35
CA ALA A 144 -7.88 7.00 23.95
C ALA A 144 -7.06 8.13 24.61
N GLU A 145 -5.96 7.78 25.28
CA GLU A 145 -5.05 8.76 25.88
C GLU A 145 -4.34 9.58 24.78
N ALA A 146 -3.82 8.92 23.74
CA ALA A 146 -3.20 9.59 22.60
C ALA A 146 -4.18 10.55 21.90
N GLN A 147 -5.44 10.16 21.75
CA GLN A 147 -6.49 11.00 21.19
C GLN A 147 -6.72 12.24 22.05
N ASN A 148 -6.87 12.09 23.36
CA ASN A 148 -7.05 13.21 24.27
C ASN A 148 -5.86 14.17 24.25
N GLN A 149 -4.64 13.63 24.28
CA GLN A 149 -3.41 14.41 24.23
C GLN A 149 -3.26 15.18 22.91
N LEU A 150 -3.52 14.52 21.77
CA LEU A 150 -3.46 15.17 20.48
C LEU A 150 -4.50 16.27 20.35
N GLN A 151 -5.76 16.02 20.71
CA GLN A 151 -6.82 17.02 20.67
C GLN A 151 -6.52 18.22 21.56
N ALA A 152 -6.01 18.00 22.78
CA ALA A 152 -5.66 19.06 23.71
C ALA A 152 -4.48 19.93 23.22
N ASN A 153 -3.54 19.35 22.49
CA ASN A 153 -2.29 20.00 22.09
C ASN A 153 -2.22 20.31 20.58
N ALA A 154 -3.19 19.90 19.76
CA ALA A 154 -3.15 20.08 18.31
C ALA A 154 -2.82 21.51 17.89
N LYS A 155 -3.46 22.49 18.52
CA LYS A 155 -3.21 23.92 18.26
C LYS A 155 -1.77 24.33 18.56
N ASN A 156 -1.15 23.77 19.59
CA ASN A 156 0.22 24.07 19.96
C ASN A 156 1.23 23.54 18.93
N PHE A 157 0.87 22.45 18.26
CA PHE A 157 1.65 21.85 17.16
C PHE A 157 1.27 22.39 15.78
N GLY A 158 0.24 23.27 15.70
CA GLY A 158 -0.27 23.77 14.43
C GLY A 158 -1.08 22.76 13.62
N VAL A 159 -1.47 21.63 14.22
CA VAL A 159 -2.27 20.58 13.59
C VAL A 159 -3.74 21.01 13.53
N ARG A 160 -4.35 20.96 12.36
CA ARG A 160 -5.75 21.32 12.13
C ARG A 160 -6.70 20.17 12.58
N PRO A 161 -7.97 20.44 12.91
CA PRO A 161 -8.90 19.41 13.38
C PRO A 161 -9.05 18.20 12.42
N GLN A 162 -9.09 18.44 11.10
CA GLN A 162 -9.16 17.36 10.12
C GLN A 162 -7.90 16.48 10.09
N GLU A 163 -6.75 17.06 10.36
CA GLU A 163 -5.48 16.33 10.42
C GLU A 163 -5.36 15.49 11.70
N VAL A 164 -5.99 15.94 12.79
CA VAL A 164 -6.07 15.14 14.03
C VAL A 164 -6.74 13.80 13.75
N ASP A 165 -7.89 13.81 13.07
CA ASP A 165 -8.63 12.59 12.73
C ASP A 165 -7.83 11.68 11.77
N HIS A 166 -7.19 12.27 10.77
CA HIS A 166 -6.31 11.56 9.84
C HIS A 166 -5.16 10.87 10.58
N LEU A 167 -4.41 11.60 11.39
CA LEU A 167 -3.24 11.07 12.10
C LEU A 167 -3.63 9.97 13.09
N LEU A 168 -4.75 10.11 13.83
CA LEU A 168 -5.23 9.08 14.74
C LEU A 168 -5.68 7.81 14.02
N LYS A 169 -6.38 7.94 12.90
CA LYS A 169 -6.80 6.79 12.09
C LYS A 169 -5.63 6.03 11.50
N ARG A 170 -4.55 6.74 11.16
CA ARG A 170 -3.40 6.15 10.51
C ARG A 170 -2.41 5.55 11.51
N TYR A 171 -2.08 6.28 12.56
CA TYR A 171 -0.98 5.94 13.48
C TYR A 171 -1.46 5.43 14.85
N GLY A 172 -2.74 5.61 15.17
CA GLY A 172 -3.24 5.24 16.49
C GLY A 172 -2.48 5.96 17.59
N SER A 173 -2.10 5.26 18.66
CA SER A 173 -1.32 5.83 19.76
C SER A 173 0.13 6.21 19.39
N MET A 174 0.64 5.69 18.24
CA MET A 174 1.97 6.08 17.73
C MET A 174 2.02 7.54 17.27
N VAL A 175 0.88 8.21 17.15
CA VAL A 175 0.81 9.65 16.86
C VAL A 175 1.68 10.50 17.82
N GLY A 176 1.91 10.01 19.04
CA GLY A 176 2.81 10.65 20.00
C GLY A 176 4.25 10.81 19.52
N GLU A 177 4.73 9.90 18.67
CA GLU A 177 6.05 9.96 18.05
C GLU A 177 6.12 11.08 17.01
N LEU A 178 5.08 11.21 16.17
CA LEU A 178 4.97 12.30 15.21
C LEU A 178 4.92 13.66 15.93
N MET A 179 4.15 13.75 17.03
CA MET A 179 4.10 14.97 17.85
C MET A 179 5.48 15.30 18.48
N SER A 180 6.25 14.28 18.84
CA SER A 180 7.61 14.46 19.35
C SER A 180 8.54 15.02 18.27
N ILE A 181 8.41 14.60 17.03
CA ILE A 181 9.13 15.16 15.89
C ILE A 181 8.73 16.64 15.69
N LEU A 182 7.43 16.93 15.65
CA LEU A 182 6.92 18.28 15.44
C LEU A 182 7.35 19.27 16.53
N LYS A 183 7.64 18.81 17.73
CA LYS A 183 8.17 19.65 18.81
C LYS A 183 9.53 20.27 18.45
N TYR A 184 10.37 19.55 17.69
CA TYR A 184 11.71 19.99 17.28
C TYR A 184 11.76 20.44 15.82
N ARG A 185 10.81 20.03 15.00
CA ARG A 185 10.71 20.32 13.57
C ARG A 185 9.28 20.82 13.24
N PRO A 186 8.88 21.99 13.79
CA PRO A 186 7.52 22.51 13.64
C PRO A 186 7.13 22.83 12.19
N GLU A 187 8.09 23.07 11.31
CA GLU A 187 7.85 23.29 9.87
C GLU A 187 7.25 22.07 9.16
N LEU A 188 7.40 20.87 9.74
CA LEU A 188 6.87 19.62 9.17
C LEU A 188 5.38 19.42 9.40
N VAL A 189 4.70 20.32 10.10
CA VAL A 189 3.23 20.30 10.23
C VAL A 189 2.52 20.70 8.93
N THR A 190 3.23 21.32 8.01
CA THR A 190 2.67 21.73 6.72
C THR A 190 2.27 20.49 5.89
N PRO A 191 1.09 20.49 5.23
CA PRO A 191 0.73 19.44 4.28
C PRO A 191 1.77 19.30 3.17
N ILE A 192 1.99 18.08 2.73
CA ILE A 192 2.80 17.78 1.52
C ILE A 192 2.10 18.45 0.32
N ALA A 193 2.87 18.97 -0.64
CA ALA A 193 2.35 19.62 -1.85
C ALA A 193 1.51 18.65 -2.72
N GLY A 194 0.74 19.20 -3.64
CA GLY A 194 0.04 18.44 -4.70
C GLY A 194 -1.22 17.69 -4.28
N GLN A 195 -1.67 17.78 -3.02
CA GLN A 195 -2.83 17.00 -2.56
C GLN A 195 -4.20 17.53 -3.03
N GLY A 196 -4.26 18.75 -3.58
CA GLY A 196 -5.53 19.37 -3.97
C GLY A 196 -6.49 19.63 -2.80
N ALA A 197 -7.69 20.09 -3.11
CA ALA A 197 -8.73 20.40 -2.10
C ALA A 197 -9.34 19.15 -1.45
N GLY A 198 -9.26 18.00 -2.11
CA GLY A 198 -9.79 16.70 -1.65
C GLY A 198 -8.75 15.78 -1.03
N GLY A 199 -7.50 16.20 -0.95
CA GLY A 199 -6.41 15.37 -0.46
C GLY A 199 -6.60 14.91 0.99
N ALA A 200 -6.04 13.77 1.34
CA ALA A 200 -6.16 13.15 2.66
C ALA A 200 -5.53 13.98 3.79
N GLY A 201 -4.75 15.03 3.44
CA GLY A 201 -4.12 15.92 4.42
C GLY A 201 -2.82 15.36 4.99
N TYR A 202 -2.09 14.54 4.22
CA TYR A 202 -0.76 14.05 4.63
C TYR A 202 0.19 15.21 4.93
N LEU A 203 0.83 15.13 6.09
CA LEU A 203 1.77 16.14 6.56
C LEU A 203 3.21 15.75 6.21
N ARG A 204 4.08 16.74 6.10
CA ARG A 204 5.54 16.53 5.89
C ARG A 204 6.17 15.66 6.96
N VAL A 205 5.67 15.72 8.21
CA VAL A 205 6.14 14.87 9.30
C VAL A 205 5.90 13.39 9.01
N GLU A 206 4.85 13.05 8.27
CA GLU A 206 4.57 11.66 7.88
C GLU A 206 5.61 11.14 6.88
N ALA A 207 6.09 11.99 5.96
CA ALA A 207 7.19 11.63 5.07
C ALA A 207 8.49 11.39 5.84
N LEU A 208 8.81 12.22 6.82
CA LEU A 208 9.97 12.00 7.69
C LEU A 208 9.81 10.73 8.54
N TYR A 209 8.63 10.54 9.14
CA TYR A 209 8.32 9.35 9.94
C TYR A 209 8.43 8.06 9.12
N ALA A 210 7.98 8.10 7.86
CA ALA A 210 8.12 6.98 6.93
C ALA A 210 9.59 6.56 6.72
N VAL A 211 10.52 7.51 6.66
CA VAL A 211 11.96 7.22 6.55
C VAL A 211 12.51 6.67 7.86
N THR A 212 12.23 7.35 8.97
CA THR A 212 12.89 7.09 10.26
C THR A 212 12.32 5.88 11.01
N HIS A 213 11.03 5.56 10.80
CA HIS A 213 10.31 4.53 11.57
C HIS A 213 9.68 3.42 10.70
N GLU A 214 9.36 3.71 9.43
CA GLU A 214 8.64 2.77 8.56
C GLU A 214 9.50 2.22 7.42
N GLY A 215 10.80 2.50 7.42
CA GLY A 215 11.80 1.93 6.50
C GLY A 215 11.65 2.36 5.04
N ALA A 216 11.14 3.56 4.76
CA ALA A 216 11.09 4.10 3.41
C ALA A 216 12.50 4.47 2.93
N LEU A 217 12.88 3.99 1.74
CA LEU A 217 14.21 4.18 1.14
C LEU A 217 14.17 4.85 -0.23
N HIS A 218 13.00 4.91 -0.85
CA HIS A 218 12.76 5.48 -2.17
C HIS A 218 11.50 6.35 -2.18
N ILE A 219 11.39 7.30 -3.10
CA ILE A 219 10.21 8.17 -3.24
C ILE A 219 8.93 7.35 -3.36
N ASP A 220 8.95 6.29 -4.15
CA ASP A 220 7.83 5.37 -4.37
C ASP A 220 7.34 4.72 -3.05
N ASP A 221 8.23 4.49 -2.08
CA ASP A 221 7.84 3.97 -0.77
C ASP A 221 6.92 4.94 -0.02
N ILE A 222 7.17 6.25 -0.11
CA ILE A 222 6.34 7.25 0.56
C ILE A 222 5.08 7.55 -0.25
N VAL A 223 5.25 7.94 -1.52
CA VAL A 223 4.13 8.46 -2.33
C VAL A 223 3.08 7.37 -2.63
N THR A 224 3.52 6.11 -2.77
CA THR A 224 2.63 4.99 -3.11
C THR A 224 2.25 4.13 -1.92
N ARG A 225 3.17 3.87 -0.96
CA ARG A 225 2.98 2.84 0.08
C ARG A 225 2.73 3.39 1.47
N ARG A 226 3.30 4.55 1.84
CA ARG A 226 3.13 5.17 3.17
C ARG A 226 2.09 6.29 3.15
N THR A 227 1.98 6.99 2.06
CA THR A 227 0.79 7.77 1.70
C THR A 227 0.10 7.07 0.55
N HIS A 228 -1.00 7.54 0.06
CA HIS A 228 -1.62 7.00 -1.16
C HIS A 228 -1.71 8.08 -2.24
N LEU A 229 -0.80 9.07 -2.17
CA LEU A 229 -0.79 10.21 -3.10
C LEU A 229 -0.75 9.79 -4.57
N SER A 230 -0.07 8.66 -4.88
CA SER A 230 -0.02 8.12 -6.25
C SER A 230 -1.38 7.71 -6.82
N ILE A 231 -2.39 7.48 -5.99
CA ILE A 231 -3.74 7.08 -6.42
C ILE A 231 -4.83 8.04 -5.94
N GLU A 232 -4.50 9.02 -5.12
CA GLU A 232 -5.42 10.01 -4.57
C GLU A 232 -5.25 11.39 -5.25
N THR A 233 -4.31 11.53 -6.18
CA THR A 233 -4.08 12.78 -6.92
C THR A 233 -4.00 12.51 -8.42
N SER A 234 -4.59 13.39 -9.23
CA SER A 234 -4.64 13.26 -10.68
C SER A 234 -3.25 13.33 -11.35
N ASP A 235 -2.28 13.98 -10.69
CA ASP A 235 -0.87 14.01 -11.11
C ASP A 235 -0.11 12.75 -10.69
N GLN A 236 -0.75 11.84 -9.91
CA GLN A 236 -0.15 10.64 -9.35
C GLN A 236 1.01 10.95 -8.39
N GLY A 237 0.92 12.05 -7.65
CA GLY A 237 1.87 12.46 -6.63
C GLY A 237 3.18 13.04 -7.19
N LEU A 238 3.21 13.49 -8.45
CA LEU A 238 4.42 14.09 -9.04
C LEU A 238 4.85 15.37 -8.32
N GLU A 239 3.91 16.24 -7.97
CA GLU A 239 4.20 17.46 -7.21
C GLU A 239 4.69 17.12 -5.79
N ALA A 240 4.04 16.14 -5.14
CA ALA A 240 4.47 15.64 -3.83
C ALA A 240 5.88 15.05 -3.84
N ALA A 241 6.24 14.36 -4.92
CA ALA A 241 7.53 13.68 -5.04
C ALA A 241 8.73 14.62 -4.91
N GLU A 242 8.64 15.86 -5.40
CA GLU A 242 9.72 16.86 -5.28
C GLU A 242 10.01 17.18 -3.81
N GLU A 243 8.97 17.43 -3.03
CA GLU A 243 9.10 17.75 -1.62
C GLU A 243 9.52 16.53 -0.79
N VAL A 244 8.93 15.37 -1.06
CA VAL A 244 9.29 14.09 -0.44
C VAL A 244 10.77 13.78 -0.67
N ALA A 245 11.29 13.99 -1.88
CA ALA A 245 12.70 13.80 -2.21
C ALA A 245 13.64 14.67 -1.37
N GLN A 246 13.24 15.92 -1.08
CA GLN A 246 14.05 16.81 -0.23
C GLN A 246 14.05 16.34 1.22
N ILE A 247 12.90 15.92 1.75
CA ILE A 247 12.79 15.38 3.12
C ILE A 247 13.63 14.11 3.26
N MET A 248 13.47 13.16 2.32
CA MET A 248 14.25 11.92 2.29
C MET A 248 15.74 12.19 2.14
N GLY A 249 16.11 13.11 1.23
CA GLY A 249 17.49 13.45 0.96
C GLY A 249 18.19 14.00 2.19
N ALA A 250 17.53 14.88 2.92
CA ALA A 250 18.07 15.45 4.15
C ALA A 250 18.29 14.38 5.25
N GLU A 251 17.37 13.41 5.37
CA GLU A 251 17.44 12.37 6.39
C GLU A 251 18.41 11.23 6.01
N LEU A 252 18.39 10.80 4.73
CA LEU A 252 19.19 9.69 4.23
C LEU A 252 20.60 10.11 3.74
N GLY A 253 20.92 11.41 3.80
CA GLY A 253 22.21 11.92 3.33
C GLY A 253 22.39 11.85 1.81
N TRP A 254 21.31 12.03 1.04
CA TRP A 254 21.39 12.03 -0.41
C TRP A 254 22.04 13.32 -0.92
N ASP A 255 22.91 13.19 -1.90
CA ASP A 255 23.38 14.33 -2.67
C ASP A 255 22.37 14.75 -3.76
N GLY A 256 22.62 15.87 -4.40
CA GLY A 256 21.76 16.38 -5.46
C GLY A 256 21.65 15.43 -6.67
N GLN A 257 22.65 14.62 -6.93
CA GLN A 257 22.63 13.63 -8.00
C GLN A 257 21.70 12.48 -7.66
N ARG A 258 21.73 12.02 -6.41
CA ARG A 258 20.80 10.99 -5.92
C ARG A 258 19.36 11.50 -5.92
N ILE A 259 19.10 12.70 -5.42
CA ILE A 259 17.75 13.31 -5.45
C ILE A 259 17.22 13.36 -6.89
N LYS A 260 18.02 13.84 -7.82
CA LYS A 260 17.64 13.92 -9.23
C LYS A 260 17.31 12.52 -9.82
N ARG A 261 18.12 11.53 -9.50
CA ARG A 261 17.90 10.15 -9.95
C ARG A 261 16.58 9.57 -9.42
N GLU A 262 16.29 9.76 -8.16
CA GLU A 262 15.04 9.31 -7.53
C GLU A 262 13.81 9.97 -8.18
N LEU A 263 13.88 11.29 -8.39
CA LEU A 263 12.81 12.06 -9.03
C LEU A 263 12.60 11.61 -10.49
N THR A 264 13.67 11.50 -11.27
CA THR A 264 13.58 11.03 -12.67
C THR A 264 12.96 9.64 -12.72
N HIS A 265 13.42 8.72 -11.87
CA HIS A 265 12.88 7.38 -11.82
C HIS A 265 11.38 7.36 -11.48
N TYR A 266 10.94 8.16 -10.50
CA TYR A 266 9.52 8.25 -10.14
C TYR A 266 8.67 8.83 -11.29
N GLN A 267 9.16 9.88 -11.96
CA GLN A 267 8.51 10.47 -13.13
C GLN A 267 8.37 9.45 -14.28
N ASP A 268 9.43 8.70 -14.57
CA ASP A 268 9.43 7.65 -15.60
C ASP A 268 8.43 6.54 -15.24
N ARG A 269 8.35 6.17 -13.95
CA ARG A 269 7.38 5.19 -13.42
C ARG A 269 5.94 5.64 -13.63
N VAL A 270 5.62 6.89 -13.31
CA VAL A 270 4.30 7.47 -13.52
C VAL A 270 3.95 7.51 -15.01
N ALA A 271 4.89 7.91 -15.86
CA ALA A 271 4.69 7.91 -17.31
C ALA A 271 4.41 6.49 -17.85
N ALA A 272 5.20 5.49 -17.42
CA ALA A 272 5.02 4.10 -17.83
C ALA A 272 3.67 3.53 -17.35
N GLU A 273 3.18 3.96 -16.19
CA GLU A 273 1.88 3.56 -15.67
C GLU A 273 0.73 4.17 -16.48
N ARG A 274 0.81 5.44 -16.81
CA ARG A 274 -0.15 6.11 -17.71
C ARG A 274 -0.20 5.45 -19.08
N ASP A 275 0.96 5.11 -19.65
CA ASP A 275 1.04 4.36 -20.92
C ASP A 275 0.37 2.99 -20.80
N ALA A 276 0.54 2.29 -19.67
CA ALA A 276 -0.08 0.99 -19.43
C ALA A 276 -1.61 1.08 -19.42
N HIS A 277 -2.18 2.12 -18.79
CA HIS A 277 -3.62 2.33 -18.72
C HIS A 277 -4.26 2.62 -20.10
N THR A 278 -3.47 3.02 -21.10
CA THR A 278 -3.94 3.21 -22.48
C THR A 278 -3.72 2.00 -23.37
N ALA A 279 -2.98 1.00 -22.90
CA ALA A 279 -2.73 -0.22 -23.65
C ALA A 279 -4.00 -1.08 -23.72
N VAL A 280 -4.27 -1.65 -24.89
CA VAL A 280 -5.53 -2.37 -25.16
C VAL A 280 -5.66 -3.64 -24.31
N ASP A 281 -4.55 -4.31 -24.01
CA ASP A 281 -4.50 -5.58 -23.30
C ASP A 281 -3.37 -5.64 -22.27
N ASP A 282 -3.38 -6.69 -21.45
CA ASP A 282 -2.40 -6.93 -20.39
C ASP A 282 -0.97 -7.03 -20.89
N SER A 283 -0.75 -7.59 -22.09
CA SER A 283 0.58 -7.70 -22.68
C SER A 283 1.15 -6.33 -23.03
N GLY A 284 0.34 -5.46 -23.62
CA GLY A 284 0.70 -4.08 -23.91
C GLY A 284 0.94 -3.26 -22.63
N ALA A 285 0.07 -3.42 -21.64
CA ALA A 285 0.20 -2.77 -20.33
C ALA A 285 1.49 -3.20 -19.63
N MET A 286 1.78 -4.49 -19.61
CA MET A 286 3.01 -5.03 -19.04
C MET A 286 4.27 -4.54 -19.77
N LEU A 287 4.21 -4.44 -21.10
CA LEU A 287 5.33 -3.94 -21.89
C LEU A 287 5.63 -2.47 -21.56
N ALA A 288 4.58 -1.64 -21.37
CA ALA A 288 4.73 -0.25 -20.97
C ALA A 288 5.37 -0.15 -19.56
N ARG A 289 4.87 -0.90 -18.59
CA ARG A 289 5.39 -0.91 -17.22
C ARG A 289 6.85 -1.37 -17.12
N ASN A 290 7.24 -2.36 -17.89
CA ASN A 290 8.60 -2.92 -17.85
C ASN A 290 9.68 -2.02 -18.50
N ARG A 291 9.30 -0.90 -19.12
CA ARG A 291 10.29 0.08 -19.61
C ARG A 291 11.07 0.73 -18.48
N VAL A 292 10.50 0.77 -17.28
CA VAL A 292 11.14 1.36 -16.11
C VAL A 292 11.35 0.28 -15.05
N PRO A 293 12.55 -0.28 -14.99
CA PRO A 293 12.89 -1.29 -13.99
C PRO A 293 12.89 -0.70 -12.57
N ASP A 294 12.84 -1.57 -11.56
CA ASP A 294 12.96 -1.15 -10.18
C ASP A 294 14.25 -0.35 -9.96
N ILE A 295 14.14 0.75 -9.20
CA ILE A 295 15.27 1.65 -8.95
C ILE A 295 16.47 0.94 -8.30
N ARG A 296 16.22 -0.12 -7.52
CA ARG A 296 17.26 -0.96 -6.89
C ARG A 296 18.09 -1.74 -7.91
N LEU A 297 17.54 -1.99 -9.09
CA LEU A 297 18.22 -2.69 -10.20
C LEU A 297 18.98 -1.73 -11.11
N THR A 298 18.73 -0.43 -11.02
CA THR A 298 19.47 0.57 -11.77
C THR A 298 20.82 0.81 -11.08
N ARG A 299 21.91 0.37 -11.70
CA ARG A 299 23.27 0.59 -11.17
C ARG A 299 23.57 2.10 -11.11
N VAL A 300 24.25 2.50 -10.04
CA VAL A 300 24.84 3.84 -9.87
C VAL A 300 25.94 4.05 -10.89
#